data_772ebe8ad164c800e56143e5e7826d73
#
_entry.id   772ebe8ad164c800e56143e5e7826d73
#
_cell.length_a   1.000
_cell.length_b   1.000
_cell.length_c   1.000
_cell.angle_alpha   90.00
_cell.angle_beta   90.00
_cell.angle_gamma   90.00
#
_symmetry.space_group_name_H-M   'P 1'
#
loop_
_entity.id
_entity.type
_entity.pdbx_description
1 polymer ?
#
loop_
_entity_poly.entity_id
_entity_poly.type
_entity_poly.pdbx_seq_one_letter_code
_entity_poly.pdbx_strand_id
1 'polypeptide(L)'
;MAPFVTDWTRRFGGPCIAVVRPGSVDEIAQILRACASAGVPVLPQGGNTGLVGGSVPAASGGQPPVIISMLRLTEIGEVDELSGQVTVGAGATLGELQRHAVRAGWRYGVDLAARDSATIGGTVATNAGGIHVIAHGMTRAQVVGIEAVLADGSVITHLSGMLKDNTGYDLAALLCGSEGTLGVITAVRVRLHRPLGRTTVSLIGVGSYSEALELMSRAGVASDSNAPGSRLLAAEVIDEPSMDLVCAVADLSWPLEQRWPVVVLLEVVDGGDGSGLPLDESVDAVVAFDSADQLRLWAYRERQAEAYGAAGVVHKLDVSVPLPKLAACADELVALLATLPEAETFGIFGHLADGNMHVEIVGPEADDLRADLAVLECVARYGGSISAEHGVGRAKAADLHLCRSAAEIAAMRAIKRALDPQGLMNPGVLFD
;
A
#
# COMPACT_ATOMS: atom_id res chain seq x y z
N MET A 1 -19.03 -6.18 17.25
CA MET A 1 -19.02 -6.68 15.86
C MET A 1 -18.81 -5.56 14.84
N ALA A 2 -19.45 -4.39 14.98
CA ALA A 2 -19.36 -3.31 14.00
C ALA A 2 -17.94 -3.01 13.46
N PRO A 3 -16.89 -2.90 14.28
CA PRO A 3 -15.56 -2.57 13.75
C PRO A 3 -14.90 -3.67 12.92
N PHE A 4 -15.45 -4.88 12.89
CA PHE A 4 -14.90 -6.00 12.12
C PHE A 4 -15.64 -6.24 10.79
N VAL A 5 -16.84 -5.70 10.64
CA VAL A 5 -17.73 -6.03 9.50
C VAL A 5 -17.92 -4.88 8.51
N THR A 6 -17.31 -3.74 8.77
CA THR A 6 -17.32 -2.56 7.88
C THR A 6 -15.88 -2.09 7.68
N ASP A 7 -15.49 -1.80 6.45
CA ASP A 7 -14.16 -1.31 6.14
C ASP A 7 -13.97 0.18 6.52
N TRP A 8 -12.74 0.67 6.39
CA TRP A 8 -12.41 2.05 6.69
C TRP A 8 -13.14 3.05 5.77
N THR A 9 -13.37 2.69 4.50
CA THR A 9 -14.06 3.54 3.52
C THR A 9 -15.57 3.61 3.73
N ARG A 10 -16.13 2.68 4.52
CA ARG A 10 -17.58 2.45 4.70
C ARG A 10 -18.33 2.06 3.42
N ARG A 11 -17.62 1.77 2.34
CA ARG A 11 -18.19 1.29 1.07
C ARG A 11 -18.44 -0.21 1.09
N PHE A 12 -17.68 -0.96 1.88
CA PHE A 12 -17.76 -2.42 1.96
C PHE A 12 -18.11 -2.87 3.38
N GLY A 13 -18.91 -3.92 3.44
CA GLY A 13 -19.28 -4.54 4.70
C GLY A 13 -20.46 -5.47 4.56
N GLY A 14 -20.56 -6.44 5.48
CA GLY A 14 -21.63 -7.43 5.44
C GLY A 14 -21.71 -8.28 6.71
N PRO A 15 -22.66 -9.22 6.80
CA PRO A 15 -22.82 -10.07 7.97
C PRO A 15 -21.67 -11.07 8.10
N CYS A 16 -21.35 -11.46 9.33
CA CYS A 16 -20.49 -12.58 9.66
C CYS A 16 -21.19 -13.52 10.67
N ILE A 17 -20.78 -14.80 10.69
CA ILE A 17 -21.26 -15.78 11.66
C ILE A 17 -20.69 -15.44 13.04
N ALA A 18 -19.39 -15.22 13.10
CA ALA A 18 -18.66 -14.92 14.33
C ALA A 18 -17.36 -14.16 14.04
N VAL A 19 -16.86 -13.49 15.07
CA VAL A 19 -15.49 -12.98 15.11
C VAL A 19 -14.73 -13.80 16.15
N VAL A 20 -13.68 -14.50 15.72
CA VAL A 20 -12.81 -15.29 16.60
C VAL A 20 -11.44 -14.60 16.70
N ARG A 21 -10.84 -14.67 17.88
CA ARG A 21 -9.56 -14.00 18.16
C ARG A 21 -8.57 -15.01 18.73
N PRO A 22 -8.00 -15.89 17.87
CA PRO A 22 -7.02 -16.89 18.31
C PRO A 22 -5.76 -16.24 18.87
N GLY A 23 -5.15 -16.89 19.86
CA GLY A 23 -3.91 -16.48 20.48
C GLY A 23 -2.70 -17.34 20.09
N SER A 24 -2.93 -18.38 19.24
CA SER A 24 -1.86 -19.26 18.79
C SER A 24 -2.12 -19.81 17.39
N VAL A 25 -1.07 -20.33 16.75
CA VAL A 25 -1.13 -21.02 15.45
C VAL A 25 -2.02 -22.27 15.53
N ASP A 26 -1.93 -23.01 16.62
CA ASP A 26 -2.73 -24.22 16.85
C ASP A 26 -4.25 -23.91 16.92
N GLU A 27 -4.62 -22.80 17.57
CA GLU A 27 -6.01 -22.35 17.62
C GLU A 27 -6.51 -21.99 16.22
N ILE A 28 -5.70 -21.32 15.39
CA ILE A 28 -6.05 -21.00 14.01
C ILE A 28 -6.24 -22.28 13.18
N ALA A 29 -5.31 -23.22 13.30
CA ALA A 29 -5.40 -24.50 12.61
C ALA A 29 -6.66 -25.29 13.00
N GLN A 30 -7.06 -25.28 14.26
CA GLN A 30 -8.31 -25.90 14.73
C GLN A 30 -9.53 -25.19 14.17
N ILE A 31 -9.55 -23.85 14.15
CA ILE A 31 -10.65 -23.06 13.59
C ILE A 31 -10.81 -23.36 12.09
N LEU A 32 -9.71 -23.36 11.33
CA LEU A 32 -9.75 -23.65 9.89
C LEU A 32 -10.27 -25.06 9.61
N ARG A 33 -9.79 -26.07 10.34
CA ARG A 33 -10.31 -27.46 10.21
C ARG A 33 -11.80 -27.55 10.53
N ALA A 34 -12.26 -26.85 11.56
CA ALA A 34 -13.69 -26.83 11.92
C ALA A 34 -14.53 -26.16 10.83
N CYS A 35 -14.06 -25.00 10.32
CA CYS A 35 -14.73 -24.29 9.23
C CYS A 35 -14.75 -25.13 7.94
N ALA A 36 -13.64 -25.77 7.57
CA ALA A 36 -13.55 -26.65 6.41
C ALA A 36 -14.50 -27.85 6.51
N SER A 37 -14.59 -28.48 7.70
CA SER A 37 -15.52 -29.60 7.93
C SER A 37 -16.99 -29.18 7.86
N ALA A 38 -17.29 -27.92 8.21
CA ALA A 38 -18.66 -27.38 8.17
C ALA A 38 -18.99 -26.67 6.84
N GLY A 39 -18.04 -26.53 5.91
CA GLY A 39 -18.21 -25.76 4.68
C GLY A 39 -18.42 -24.26 4.93
N VAL A 40 -17.86 -23.71 6.01
CA VAL A 40 -18.04 -22.32 6.42
C VAL A 40 -16.87 -21.47 5.92
N PRO A 41 -17.14 -20.39 5.17
CA PRO A 41 -16.08 -19.49 4.72
C PRO A 41 -15.36 -18.79 5.88
N VAL A 42 -14.09 -18.47 5.67
CA VAL A 42 -13.26 -17.75 6.64
C VAL A 42 -12.67 -16.50 6.00
N LEU A 43 -12.53 -15.45 6.82
CA LEU A 43 -11.96 -14.18 6.43
C LEU A 43 -10.87 -13.79 7.45
N PRO A 44 -9.58 -13.90 7.08
CA PRO A 44 -8.50 -13.39 7.92
C PRO A 44 -8.53 -11.87 7.99
N GLN A 45 -8.41 -11.30 9.19
CA GLN A 45 -8.43 -9.85 9.36
C GLN A 45 -7.32 -9.37 10.30
N GLY A 46 -6.52 -8.42 9.80
CA GLY A 46 -5.56 -7.66 10.58
C GLY A 46 -6.17 -6.39 11.17
N GLY A 47 -5.58 -5.23 10.88
CA GLY A 47 -6.01 -3.92 11.37
C GLY A 47 -7.25 -3.32 10.70
N ASN A 48 -7.82 -3.98 9.71
CA ASN A 48 -8.98 -3.53 8.93
C ASN A 48 -8.80 -2.14 8.29
N THR A 49 -7.60 -1.87 7.78
CA THR A 49 -7.20 -0.61 7.13
C THR A 49 -7.26 -0.67 5.60
N GLY A 50 -7.67 -1.82 5.02
CA GLY A 50 -7.77 -2.01 3.58
C GLY A 50 -8.87 -1.16 2.93
N LEU A 51 -8.66 -0.77 1.66
CA LEU A 51 -9.50 0.18 0.92
C LEU A 51 -10.32 -0.47 -0.20
N VAL A 52 -10.16 -1.78 -0.41
CA VAL A 52 -10.76 -2.53 -1.55
C VAL A 52 -11.72 -3.65 -1.10
N GLY A 53 -12.19 -3.59 0.15
CA GLY A 53 -13.16 -4.54 0.69
C GLY A 53 -12.63 -5.96 0.95
N GLY A 54 -11.32 -6.19 0.86
CA GLY A 54 -10.71 -7.51 1.06
C GLY A 54 -10.69 -7.99 2.51
N SER A 55 -10.81 -7.09 3.49
CA SER A 55 -10.73 -7.37 4.92
C SER A 55 -12.10 -7.50 5.62
N VAL A 56 -13.21 -7.35 4.91
CA VAL A 56 -14.57 -7.40 5.47
C VAL A 56 -15.48 -8.34 4.69
N PRO A 57 -16.58 -8.85 5.29
CA PRO A 57 -17.52 -9.70 4.59
C PRO A 57 -18.22 -8.97 3.43
N ALA A 58 -18.65 -9.73 2.42
CA ALA A 58 -19.51 -9.19 1.37
C ALA A 58 -20.90 -8.85 1.91
N ALA A 59 -21.53 -7.79 1.37
CA ALA A 59 -22.88 -7.39 1.75
C ALA A 59 -23.95 -8.44 1.37
N SER A 60 -23.75 -9.12 0.23
CA SER A 60 -24.63 -10.15 -0.31
C SER A 60 -23.83 -11.15 -1.15
N GLY A 61 -24.47 -12.25 -1.56
CA GLY A 61 -23.89 -13.16 -2.56
C GLY A 61 -23.10 -14.33 -2.00
N GLY A 62 -23.34 -14.75 -0.74
CA GLY A 62 -22.67 -15.93 -0.21
C GLY A 62 -23.02 -16.24 1.24
N GLN A 63 -22.47 -17.35 1.75
CA GLN A 63 -22.58 -17.68 3.17
C GLN A 63 -21.73 -16.71 3.98
N PRO A 64 -22.26 -16.10 5.07
CA PRO A 64 -21.48 -15.26 5.95
C PRO A 64 -20.24 -15.99 6.51
N PRO A 65 -19.04 -15.36 6.51
CA PRO A 65 -17.83 -16.02 6.98
C PRO A 65 -17.68 -15.96 8.51
N VAL A 66 -16.76 -16.79 9.02
CA VAL A 66 -16.11 -16.55 10.30
C VAL A 66 -14.94 -15.61 10.08
N ILE A 67 -14.90 -14.47 10.78
CA ILE A 67 -13.77 -13.56 10.78
C ILE A 67 -12.72 -14.06 11.77
N ILE A 68 -11.49 -14.25 11.30
CA ILE A 68 -10.34 -14.63 12.13
C ILE A 68 -9.49 -13.37 12.35
N SER A 69 -9.65 -12.74 13.52
CA SER A 69 -8.91 -11.54 13.88
C SER A 69 -7.53 -11.89 14.42
N MET A 70 -6.49 -11.37 13.78
CA MET A 70 -5.09 -11.64 14.11
C MET A 70 -4.55 -10.80 15.25
N LEU A 71 -5.33 -9.86 15.80
CA LEU A 71 -4.91 -8.84 16.75
C LEU A 71 -4.37 -9.36 18.11
N ARG A 72 -4.33 -10.67 18.34
CA ARG A 72 -3.68 -11.27 19.52
C ARG A 72 -2.29 -11.83 19.24
N LEU A 73 -1.87 -11.95 17.99
CA LEU A 73 -0.54 -12.43 17.61
C LEU A 73 0.43 -11.24 17.48
N THR A 74 0.73 -10.58 18.58
CA THR A 74 1.46 -9.29 18.61
C THR A 74 2.92 -9.42 19.04
N GLU A 75 3.41 -10.62 19.22
CA GLU A 75 4.80 -10.84 19.67
C GLU A 75 5.79 -10.29 18.64
N ILE A 76 6.80 -9.54 19.13
CA ILE A 76 7.94 -9.10 18.35
C ILE A 76 9.18 -9.66 19.03
N GLY A 77 9.89 -10.53 18.34
CA GLY A 77 11.11 -11.16 18.85
C GLY A 77 12.28 -10.19 18.99
N GLU A 78 13.39 -10.69 19.48
CA GLU A 78 14.63 -9.92 19.52
C GLU A 78 15.19 -9.72 18.11
N VAL A 79 15.82 -8.57 17.89
CA VAL A 79 16.51 -8.28 16.63
C VAL A 79 17.79 -9.09 16.57
N ASP A 80 17.94 -9.90 15.53
CA ASP A 80 19.21 -10.54 15.22
C ASP A 80 20.18 -9.48 14.64
N GLU A 81 21.11 -9.02 15.44
CA GLU A 81 22.03 -7.95 15.07
C GLU A 81 22.98 -8.32 13.93
N LEU A 82 23.29 -9.61 13.75
CA LEU A 82 24.20 -10.06 12.69
C LEU A 82 23.52 -10.02 11.32
N SER A 83 22.26 -10.42 11.25
CA SER A 83 21.51 -10.47 10.00
C SER A 83 20.64 -9.20 9.76
N GLY A 84 20.40 -8.39 10.80
CA GLY A 84 19.46 -7.29 10.75
C GLY A 84 18.03 -7.78 10.49
N GLN A 85 17.60 -8.81 11.20
CA GLN A 85 16.29 -9.44 10.99
C GLN A 85 15.54 -9.59 12.32
N VAL A 86 14.20 -9.65 12.23
CA VAL A 86 13.33 -9.89 13.38
C VAL A 86 12.11 -10.71 12.97
N THR A 87 11.66 -11.62 13.83
CA THR A 87 10.40 -12.34 13.66
C THR A 87 9.28 -11.57 14.37
N VAL A 88 8.16 -11.39 13.69
CA VAL A 88 7.04 -10.58 14.14
C VAL A 88 5.73 -11.32 13.95
N GLY A 89 4.89 -11.36 14.97
CA GLY A 89 3.53 -11.88 14.89
C GLY A 89 2.65 -11.05 13.95
N ALA A 90 1.79 -11.69 13.21
CA ALA A 90 0.98 -11.07 12.16
C ALA A 90 0.03 -9.96 12.65
N GLY A 91 -0.32 -9.96 13.94
CA GLY A 91 -1.19 -8.98 14.59
C GLY A 91 -0.46 -7.76 15.16
N ALA A 92 0.87 -7.75 15.21
CA ALA A 92 1.64 -6.56 15.60
C ALA A 92 1.44 -5.45 14.58
N THR A 93 1.30 -4.20 15.02
CA THR A 93 1.15 -3.07 14.10
C THR A 93 2.49 -2.69 13.47
N LEU A 94 2.42 -2.05 12.29
CA LEU A 94 3.59 -1.52 11.61
C LEU A 94 4.34 -0.52 12.50
N GLY A 95 3.62 0.38 13.18
CA GLY A 95 4.21 1.35 14.09
C GLY A 95 4.89 0.71 15.31
N GLU A 96 4.36 -0.42 15.83
CA GLU A 96 5.03 -1.17 16.91
C GLU A 96 6.35 -1.76 16.43
N LEU A 97 6.39 -2.37 15.23
CA LEU A 97 7.62 -2.88 14.64
C LEU A 97 8.63 -1.75 14.38
N GLN A 98 8.21 -0.62 13.83
CA GLN A 98 9.08 0.52 13.58
C GLN A 98 9.71 1.03 14.89
N ARG A 99 8.91 1.22 15.94
CA ARG A 99 9.40 1.62 17.26
C ARG A 99 10.35 0.59 17.88
N HIS A 100 10.06 -0.71 17.69
CA HIS A 100 10.93 -1.78 18.18
C HIS A 100 12.28 -1.76 17.45
N ALA A 101 12.28 -1.63 16.13
CA ALA A 101 13.50 -1.54 15.32
C ALA A 101 14.36 -0.33 15.73
N VAL A 102 13.76 0.85 15.89
CA VAL A 102 14.47 2.07 16.32
C VAL A 102 15.15 1.88 17.69
N ARG A 103 14.47 1.27 18.66
CA ARG A 103 15.09 0.99 19.98
C ARG A 103 16.31 0.05 19.89
N ALA A 104 16.32 -0.82 18.88
CA ALA A 104 17.45 -1.71 18.61
C ALA A 104 18.54 -1.11 17.68
N GLY A 105 18.43 0.17 17.32
CA GLY A 105 19.37 0.84 16.41
C GLY A 105 19.21 0.47 14.93
N TRP A 106 17.99 0.05 14.55
CA TRP A 106 17.59 -0.32 13.20
C TRP A 106 16.37 0.47 12.73
N ARG A 107 15.97 0.30 11.48
CA ARG A 107 14.69 0.80 10.93
C ARG A 107 14.01 -0.28 10.09
N TYR A 108 12.69 -0.24 10.05
CA TYR A 108 11.91 -1.03 9.09
C TYR A 108 11.66 -0.21 7.84
N GLY A 109 11.76 -0.83 6.66
CA GLY A 109 11.78 -0.11 5.38
C GLY A 109 10.40 0.33 4.86
N VAL A 110 9.30 -0.26 5.38
CA VAL A 110 7.94 0.11 4.96
C VAL A 110 7.39 1.19 5.89
N ASP A 111 6.80 2.22 5.29
CA ASP A 111 6.08 3.27 6.03
C ASP A 111 4.84 3.73 5.23
N LEU A 112 3.70 3.80 5.91
CA LEU A 112 2.41 4.19 5.35
C LEU A 112 1.55 4.93 6.38
N ALA A 113 0.58 5.72 5.91
CA ALA A 113 -0.23 6.57 6.77
C ALA A 113 -0.95 5.81 7.90
N ALA A 114 -1.42 4.60 7.64
CA ALA A 114 -2.16 3.77 8.61
C ALA A 114 -1.24 2.98 9.58
N ARG A 115 0.04 3.38 9.77
CA ARG A 115 1.08 2.61 10.51
C ARG A 115 0.67 2.15 11.91
N ASP A 116 -0.13 2.92 12.61
CA ASP A 116 -0.55 2.59 13.99
C ASP A 116 -1.73 1.59 14.05
N SER A 117 -2.36 1.30 12.92
CA SER A 117 -3.49 0.35 12.81
C SER A 117 -3.21 -0.81 11.88
N ALA A 118 -2.49 -0.61 10.79
CA ALA A 118 -2.11 -1.67 9.85
C ALA A 118 -1.20 -2.68 10.55
N THR A 119 -1.54 -3.98 10.45
CA THR A 119 -0.76 -5.06 11.05
C THR A 119 0.23 -5.65 10.06
N ILE A 120 1.32 -6.23 10.57
CA ILE A 120 2.37 -6.84 9.73
C ILE A 120 1.81 -7.96 8.84
N GLY A 121 0.93 -8.83 9.37
CA GLY A 121 0.27 -9.83 8.53
C GLY A 121 -0.62 -9.22 7.45
N GLY A 122 -1.28 -8.09 7.74
CA GLY A 122 -2.06 -7.33 6.77
C GLY A 122 -1.20 -6.70 5.68
N THR A 123 -0.08 -6.05 6.04
CA THR A 123 0.84 -5.46 5.04
C THR A 123 1.47 -6.53 4.14
N VAL A 124 1.77 -7.72 4.67
CA VAL A 124 2.25 -8.86 3.86
C VAL A 124 1.12 -9.39 2.96
N ALA A 125 -0.09 -9.59 3.49
CA ALA A 125 -1.21 -10.11 2.73
C ALA A 125 -1.59 -9.24 1.53
N THR A 126 -1.40 -7.92 1.62
CA THR A 126 -1.64 -6.96 0.53
C THR A 126 -0.38 -6.58 -0.25
N ASN A 127 0.80 -7.03 0.20
CA ASN A 127 2.09 -6.53 -0.31
C ASN A 127 2.14 -5.00 -0.29
N ALA A 128 1.80 -4.39 0.84
CA ALA A 128 1.69 -2.94 0.96
C ALA A 128 3.01 -2.22 0.61
N GLY A 129 2.88 -1.09 -0.05
CA GLY A 129 3.99 -0.21 -0.43
C GLY A 129 4.25 0.85 0.64
N GLY A 130 4.12 2.11 0.26
CA GLY A 130 4.30 3.30 1.08
C GLY A 130 5.36 4.24 0.53
N ILE A 131 5.69 5.28 1.31
CA ILE A 131 6.47 6.43 0.82
C ILE A 131 7.94 6.14 0.48
N HIS A 132 8.52 5.05 1.00
CA HIS A 132 9.94 4.73 0.79
C HIS A 132 10.18 3.50 -0.11
N VAL A 133 9.21 3.16 -0.98
CA VAL A 133 9.29 2.00 -1.87
C VAL A 133 10.51 2.04 -2.78
N ILE A 134 10.87 3.20 -3.33
CA ILE A 134 12.04 3.34 -4.19
C ILE A 134 13.37 3.08 -3.47
N ALA A 135 13.40 3.32 -2.17
CA ALA A 135 14.60 3.11 -1.34
C ALA A 135 14.71 1.68 -0.80
N HIS A 136 13.58 1.06 -0.44
CA HIS A 136 13.55 -0.20 0.30
C HIS A 136 12.73 -1.30 -0.36
N GLY A 137 11.94 -0.98 -1.39
CA GLY A 137 10.96 -1.88 -1.98
C GLY A 137 9.68 -1.99 -1.15
N MET A 138 8.69 -2.66 -1.71
CA MET A 138 7.43 -2.98 -1.03
C MET A 138 7.63 -4.00 0.10
N THR A 139 6.57 -4.33 0.84
CA THR A 139 6.60 -5.31 1.95
C THR A 139 7.21 -6.64 1.53
N ARG A 140 6.94 -7.16 0.32
CA ARG A 140 7.54 -8.40 -0.20
C ARG A 140 9.06 -8.38 -0.16
N ALA A 141 9.69 -7.24 -0.45
CA ALA A 141 11.15 -7.10 -0.42
C ALA A 141 11.73 -7.15 1.00
N GLN A 142 10.91 -6.95 2.03
CA GLN A 142 11.31 -7.01 3.43
C GLN A 142 11.15 -8.42 4.01
N VAL A 143 10.27 -9.26 3.44
CA VAL A 143 9.96 -10.59 3.95
C VAL A 143 11.11 -11.54 3.62
N VAL A 144 11.66 -12.20 4.65
CA VAL A 144 12.71 -13.22 4.53
C VAL A 144 12.30 -14.56 5.14
N GLY A 145 11.07 -14.65 5.63
CA GLY A 145 10.47 -15.88 6.13
C GLY A 145 9.02 -15.66 6.51
N ILE A 146 8.25 -16.73 6.50
CA ILE A 146 6.81 -16.67 6.80
C ILE A 146 6.36 -17.90 7.57
N GLU A 147 5.34 -17.71 8.41
CA GLU A 147 4.54 -18.78 8.97
C GLU A 147 3.07 -18.51 8.61
N ALA A 148 2.37 -19.55 8.16
CA ALA A 148 0.96 -19.44 7.77
C ALA A 148 0.22 -20.76 7.98
N VAL A 149 -1.10 -20.68 8.16
CA VAL A 149 -1.99 -21.84 8.24
C VAL A 149 -2.83 -21.89 6.96
N LEU A 150 -2.78 -23.01 6.26
CA LEU A 150 -3.55 -23.25 5.04
C LEU A 150 -5.01 -23.62 5.34
N ALA A 151 -5.84 -23.68 4.28
CA ALA A 151 -7.27 -23.95 4.40
C ALA A 151 -7.61 -25.29 5.09
N ASP A 152 -6.76 -26.31 4.96
CA ASP A 152 -6.89 -27.62 5.60
C ASP A 152 -6.39 -27.65 7.06
N GLY A 153 -5.87 -26.54 7.56
CA GLY A 153 -5.27 -26.41 8.88
C GLY A 153 -3.84 -26.94 8.99
N SER A 154 -3.16 -27.24 7.87
CA SER A 154 -1.73 -27.51 7.86
C SER A 154 -0.94 -26.21 8.06
N VAL A 155 0.21 -26.32 8.74
CA VAL A 155 1.06 -25.16 9.05
C VAL A 155 2.28 -25.17 8.15
N ILE A 156 2.49 -24.08 7.45
CA ILE A 156 3.75 -23.77 6.79
C ILE A 156 4.56 -22.91 7.75
N THR A 157 5.80 -23.31 8.06
CA THR A 157 6.72 -22.49 8.85
C THR A 157 8.10 -22.51 8.22
N HIS A 158 8.57 -21.32 7.83
CA HIS A 158 9.90 -21.09 7.29
C HIS A 158 10.40 -19.72 7.76
N LEU A 159 10.84 -19.65 9.00
CA LEU A 159 11.26 -18.42 9.68
C LEU A 159 12.79 -18.34 9.90
N SER A 160 13.57 -19.18 9.19
CA SER A 160 15.04 -19.21 9.34
C SER A 160 15.74 -17.93 8.90
N GLY A 161 15.13 -17.16 7.97
CA GLY A 161 15.69 -15.92 7.46
C GLY A 161 16.95 -16.07 6.61
N MET A 162 17.19 -17.25 6.03
CA MET A 162 18.32 -17.48 5.13
C MET A 162 18.17 -16.65 3.87
N LEU A 163 19.24 -15.95 3.47
CA LEU A 163 19.26 -15.16 2.23
C LEU A 163 19.39 -16.03 0.98
N LYS A 164 19.93 -17.24 1.13
CA LYS A 164 20.08 -18.19 0.02
C LYS A 164 19.36 -19.49 0.38
N ASP A 165 18.21 -19.70 -0.23
CA ASP A 165 17.44 -20.92 -0.13
C ASP A 165 16.75 -21.21 -1.46
N ASN A 166 17.18 -22.28 -2.13
CA ASN A 166 16.65 -22.76 -3.41
C ASN A 166 16.00 -24.15 -3.26
N THR A 167 15.45 -24.47 -2.08
CA THR A 167 14.89 -25.80 -1.79
C THR A 167 13.45 -25.99 -2.22
N GLY A 168 12.95 -25.18 -3.16
CA GLY A 168 11.60 -25.31 -3.70
C GLY A 168 11.00 -23.97 -4.13
N TYR A 169 9.67 -23.94 -4.23
CA TYR A 169 8.96 -22.69 -4.51
C TYR A 169 9.03 -21.73 -3.32
N ASP A 170 9.17 -20.45 -3.62
CA ASP A 170 9.10 -19.39 -2.61
C ASP A 170 7.66 -19.18 -2.13
N LEU A 171 7.29 -19.90 -1.06
CA LEU A 171 5.96 -19.82 -0.47
C LEU A 171 5.73 -18.48 0.25
N ALA A 172 6.78 -17.81 0.73
CA ALA A 172 6.67 -16.48 1.32
C ALA A 172 6.25 -15.46 0.26
N ALA A 173 6.91 -15.48 -0.90
CA ALA A 173 6.54 -14.62 -2.02
C ALA A 173 5.14 -14.93 -2.57
N LEU A 174 4.71 -16.20 -2.54
CA LEU A 174 3.37 -16.61 -2.98
C LEU A 174 2.27 -16.09 -2.05
N LEU A 175 2.48 -16.17 -0.73
CA LEU A 175 1.53 -15.70 0.27
C LEU A 175 1.49 -14.17 0.39
N CYS A 176 2.59 -13.51 0.03
CA CYS A 176 2.67 -12.05 -0.01
C CYS A 176 1.84 -11.49 -1.18
N GLY A 177 0.81 -10.69 -0.87
CA GLY A 177 -0.15 -10.20 -1.85
C GLY A 177 -1.29 -11.16 -2.15
N SER A 178 -1.47 -12.22 -1.35
CA SER A 178 -2.56 -13.19 -1.52
C SER A 178 -3.90 -12.74 -0.93
N GLU A 179 -3.94 -11.64 -0.23
CA GLU A 179 -5.15 -11.03 0.37
C GLU A 179 -5.98 -12.03 1.20
N GLY A 180 -5.30 -12.96 1.90
CA GLY A 180 -5.96 -13.97 2.72
C GLY A 180 -6.66 -15.08 1.94
N THR A 181 -6.49 -15.16 0.62
CA THR A 181 -7.15 -16.19 -0.22
C THR A 181 -6.41 -17.53 -0.23
N LEU A 182 -5.13 -17.56 0.14
CA LEU A 182 -4.30 -18.78 0.12
C LEU A 182 -4.00 -19.36 1.50
N GLY A 183 -4.17 -18.58 2.56
CA GLY A 183 -3.89 -18.99 3.94
C GLY A 183 -3.99 -17.83 4.91
N VAL A 184 -3.82 -18.12 6.20
CA VAL A 184 -3.79 -17.17 7.30
C VAL A 184 -2.35 -16.98 7.74
N ILE A 185 -1.76 -15.81 7.50
CA ILE A 185 -0.40 -15.47 7.92
C ILE A 185 -0.40 -15.28 9.43
N THR A 186 0.52 -15.96 10.14
CA THR A 186 0.59 -15.96 11.61
C THR A 186 1.83 -15.27 12.15
N ALA A 187 2.96 -15.42 11.47
CA ALA A 187 4.20 -14.72 11.77
C ALA A 187 5.01 -14.44 10.50
N VAL A 188 5.86 -13.43 10.56
CA VAL A 188 6.72 -13.04 9.46
C VAL A 188 8.12 -12.74 10.00
N ARG A 189 9.16 -13.26 9.35
CA ARG A 189 10.51 -12.77 9.57
C ARG A 189 10.82 -11.71 8.53
N VAL A 190 11.19 -10.53 9.00
CA VAL A 190 11.47 -9.37 8.15
C VAL A 190 12.91 -8.90 8.30
N ARG A 191 13.45 -8.31 7.22
CA ARG A 191 14.73 -7.60 7.30
C ARG A 191 14.51 -6.18 7.79
N LEU A 192 15.52 -5.71 8.51
CA LEU A 192 15.65 -4.34 8.96
C LEU A 192 16.81 -3.68 8.23
N HIS A 193 16.82 -2.37 8.20
CA HIS A 193 17.84 -1.55 7.56
C HIS A 193 18.64 -0.77 8.61
N ARG A 194 19.86 -0.41 8.29
CA ARG A 194 20.61 0.54 9.11
C ARG A 194 19.94 1.90 9.06
N PRO A 195 20.00 2.70 10.12
CA PRO A 195 19.54 4.08 10.10
C PRO A 195 20.18 4.83 8.93
N LEU A 196 19.41 5.67 8.28
CA LEU A 196 19.90 6.55 7.23
C LEU A 196 20.66 7.74 7.86
N GLY A 197 21.48 8.41 7.08
CA GLY A 197 22.06 9.69 7.42
C GLY A 197 20.98 10.78 7.58
N ARG A 198 21.41 12.01 7.77
CA ARG A 198 20.51 13.17 7.77
C ARG A 198 19.86 13.31 6.41
N THR A 199 18.59 13.65 6.44
CA THR A 199 17.79 13.87 5.22
C THR A 199 17.46 15.36 5.06
N THR A 200 17.20 15.73 3.81
CA THR A 200 16.60 17.00 3.44
C THR A 200 15.30 16.72 2.71
N VAL A 201 14.25 17.49 3.00
CA VAL A 201 12.96 17.43 2.33
C VAL A 201 12.68 18.75 1.63
N SER A 202 12.14 18.71 0.43
CA SER A 202 11.75 19.92 -0.31
C SER A 202 10.39 19.78 -0.97
N LEU A 203 9.68 20.92 -1.09
CA LEU A 203 8.54 21.09 -2.01
C LEU A 203 9.01 22.00 -3.14
N ILE A 204 8.74 21.62 -4.38
CA ILE A 204 9.25 22.28 -5.58
C ILE A 204 8.10 22.43 -6.57
N GLY A 205 7.87 23.65 -7.07
CA GLY A 205 6.88 23.93 -8.10
C GLY A 205 7.41 23.62 -9.50
N VAL A 206 6.58 22.96 -10.31
CA VAL A 206 6.87 22.65 -11.72
C VAL A 206 5.64 22.84 -12.61
N GLY A 207 5.86 23.10 -13.89
CA GLY A 207 4.81 23.43 -14.86
C GLY A 207 4.05 22.19 -15.39
N SER A 208 4.57 20.98 -15.21
CA SER A 208 3.96 19.76 -15.76
C SER A 208 4.48 18.49 -15.09
N TYR A 209 3.77 17.36 -15.30
CA TYR A 209 4.26 16.04 -14.90
C TYR A 209 5.56 15.65 -15.63
N SER A 210 5.78 16.11 -16.86
CA SER A 210 7.04 15.88 -17.57
C SER A 210 8.21 16.59 -16.87
N GLU A 211 8.04 17.84 -16.46
CA GLU A 211 9.05 18.57 -15.70
C GLU A 211 9.29 17.93 -14.32
N ALA A 212 8.23 17.40 -13.68
CA ALA A 212 8.36 16.65 -12.42
C ALA A 212 9.27 15.41 -12.59
N LEU A 213 9.11 14.65 -13.67
CA LEU A 213 9.97 13.49 -13.99
C LEU A 213 11.41 13.90 -14.29
N GLU A 214 11.62 15.00 -15.01
CA GLU A 214 12.96 15.54 -15.27
C GLU A 214 13.65 16.02 -13.99
N LEU A 215 12.91 16.70 -13.12
CA LEU A 215 13.40 17.15 -11.81
C LEU A 215 13.83 15.94 -10.97
N MET A 216 12.97 14.93 -10.86
CA MET A 216 13.26 13.69 -10.14
C MET A 216 14.50 12.98 -10.71
N SER A 217 14.62 12.91 -12.03
CA SER A 217 15.78 12.30 -12.70
C SER A 217 17.09 13.01 -12.33
N ARG A 218 17.06 14.34 -12.20
CA ARG A 218 18.22 15.14 -11.75
C ARG A 218 18.55 14.92 -10.27
N ALA A 219 17.55 14.63 -9.44
CA ALA A 219 17.73 14.31 -8.01
C ALA A 219 18.41 12.95 -7.76
N GLY A 220 18.88 12.27 -8.80
CA GLY A 220 19.67 11.05 -8.66
C GLY A 220 18.86 9.77 -8.50
N VAL A 221 17.65 9.67 -9.09
CA VAL A 221 16.93 8.38 -9.30
C VAL A 221 17.67 7.49 -10.30
N ALA A 222 18.73 7.95 -10.90
CA ALA A 222 19.60 7.10 -11.69
C ALA A 222 20.28 6.06 -10.77
N SER A 223 19.54 5.00 -10.47
CA SER A 223 19.97 3.59 -10.35
C SER A 223 21.29 3.21 -9.67
N ASP A 224 22.11 4.09 -9.13
CA ASP A 224 23.34 3.69 -8.49
C ASP A 224 23.31 3.96 -6.98
N SER A 225 22.71 2.97 -6.27
CA SER A 225 22.69 2.92 -4.79
C SER A 225 24.08 2.92 -4.14
N ASN A 226 25.15 3.04 -4.92
CA ASN A 226 26.54 3.03 -4.49
C ASN A 226 27.30 4.33 -4.75
N ALA A 227 26.66 5.38 -5.30
CA ALA A 227 27.33 6.66 -5.44
C ALA A 227 27.56 7.29 -4.05
N PRO A 228 28.79 7.68 -3.68
CA PRO A 228 29.02 8.45 -2.48
C PRO A 228 28.45 9.87 -2.69
N GLY A 229 27.33 10.18 -2.02
CA GLY A 229 26.68 11.47 -2.14
C GLY A 229 25.25 11.42 -1.64
N SER A 230 24.31 11.78 -2.46
CA SER A 230 22.90 11.83 -2.14
C SER A 230 22.18 10.56 -2.60
N ARG A 231 21.18 10.12 -1.81
CA ARG A 231 20.28 9.04 -2.14
C ARG A 231 18.84 9.52 -2.01
N LEU A 232 18.06 9.37 -3.09
CA LEU A 232 16.64 9.65 -3.06
C LEU A 232 15.91 8.57 -2.23
N LEU A 233 15.09 9.03 -1.29
CA LEU A 233 14.23 8.18 -0.44
C LEU A 233 12.80 8.18 -0.88
N ALA A 234 12.28 9.37 -1.25
CA ALA A 234 10.92 9.55 -1.73
C ALA A 234 10.88 10.65 -2.78
N ALA A 235 10.02 10.47 -3.78
CA ALA A 235 9.62 11.50 -4.71
C ALA A 235 8.11 11.41 -4.91
N GLU A 236 7.41 12.42 -4.43
CA GLU A 236 5.95 12.51 -4.48
C GLU A 236 5.53 13.61 -5.45
N VAL A 237 4.34 13.46 -6.01
CA VAL A 237 3.72 14.47 -6.87
C VAL A 237 2.33 14.81 -6.35
N ILE A 238 1.95 16.08 -6.44
CA ILE A 238 0.64 16.59 -6.02
C ILE A 238 0.21 17.63 -7.06
N ASP A 239 -0.95 17.47 -7.67
CA ASP A 239 -1.51 18.47 -8.58
C ASP A 239 -2.08 19.69 -7.84
N GLU A 240 -2.31 20.79 -8.56
CA GLU A 240 -2.83 22.03 -7.96
C GLU A 240 -4.18 21.82 -7.25
N PRO A 241 -5.19 21.10 -7.82
CA PRO A 241 -6.45 20.85 -7.12
C PRO A 241 -6.28 20.13 -5.79
N SER A 242 -5.40 19.13 -5.73
CA SER A 242 -5.09 18.40 -4.49
C SER A 242 -4.34 19.28 -3.48
N MET A 243 -3.43 20.14 -3.95
CA MET A 243 -2.75 21.11 -3.10
C MET A 243 -3.73 22.14 -2.51
N ASP A 244 -4.66 22.65 -3.30
CA ASP A 244 -5.68 23.60 -2.83
C ASP A 244 -6.58 22.95 -1.78
N LEU A 245 -7.03 21.73 -2.04
CA LEU A 245 -7.90 21.00 -1.12
C LEU A 245 -7.22 20.71 0.22
N VAL A 246 -5.98 20.22 0.20
CA VAL A 246 -5.26 19.94 1.46
C VAL A 246 -4.95 21.21 2.23
N CYS A 247 -4.58 22.31 1.55
CA CYS A 247 -4.38 23.60 2.21
C CYS A 247 -5.67 24.06 2.92
N ALA A 248 -6.82 23.95 2.26
CA ALA A 248 -8.09 24.39 2.83
C ALA A 248 -8.54 23.52 4.01
N VAL A 249 -8.44 22.18 3.92
CA VAL A 249 -8.95 21.25 4.96
C VAL A 249 -7.98 21.16 6.14
N ALA A 250 -6.68 21.17 5.86
CA ALA A 250 -5.64 20.99 6.88
C ALA A 250 -5.19 22.31 7.54
N ASP A 251 -5.79 23.44 7.14
CA ASP A 251 -5.39 24.79 7.59
C ASP A 251 -3.90 25.06 7.33
N LEU A 252 -3.43 24.69 6.11
CA LEU A 252 -2.05 24.91 5.66
C LEU A 252 -2.02 26.10 4.69
N SER A 253 -1.01 26.96 4.81
CA SER A 253 -0.76 27.99 3.82
C SER A 253 -0.15 27.37 2.56
N TRP A 254 -0.41 27.98 1.40
CA TRP A 254 0.32 27.61 0.18
C TRP A 254 1.83 27.78 0.40
N PRO A 255 2.66 26.76 0.12
CA PRO A 255 4.04 26.76 0.60
C PRO A 255 5.03 27.50 -0.31
N LEU A 256 4.69 27.73 -1.58
CA LEU A 256 5.57 28.28 -2.62
C LEU A 256 5.22 29.75 -2.91
N GLU A 257 6.13 30.48 -3.59
CA GLU A 257 5.93 31.90 -3.92
C GLU A 257 4.76 32.12 -4.89
N GLN A 258 4.56 31.18 -5.82
CA GLN A 258 3.46 31.21 -6.78
C GLN A 258 2.72 29.87 -6.83
N ARG A 259 1.57 29.84 -7.49
CA ARG A 259 0.81 28.62 -7.73
C ARG A 259 1.39 27.88 -8.93
N TRP A 260 1.58 26.58 -8.74
CA TRP A 260 2.10 25.69 -9.76
C TRP A 260 1.11 24.59 -10.08
N PRO A 261 0.97 24.19 -11.37
CA PRO A 261 0.11 23.07 -11.77
C PRO A 261 0.45 21.77 -11.06
N VAL A 262 1.74 21.58 -10.74
CA VAL A 262 2.26 20.38 -10.08
C VAL A 262 3.28 20.78 -9.03
N VAL A 263 3.20 20.17 -7.86
CA VAL A 263 4.18 20.30 -6.78
C VAL A 263 4.85 18.94 -6.57
N VAL A 264 6.18 18.93 -6.51
CA VAL A 264 6.99 17.73 -6.25
C VAL A 264 7.57 17.81 -4.85
N LEU A 265 7.39 16.75 -4.05
CA LEU A 265 8.11 16.58 -2.81
C LEU A 265 9.27 15.60 -3.03
N LEU A 266 10.48 16.02 -2.67
CA LEU A 266 11.66 15.15 -2.67
C LEU A 266 12.18 14.99 -1.25
N GLU A 267 12.51 13.75 -0.87
CA GLU A 267 13.29 13.44 0.33
C GLU A 267 14.60 12.76 -0.08
N VAL A 268 15.72 13.36 0.32
CA VAL A 268 17.05 12.86 -0.02
C VAL A 268 17.91 12.65 1.24
N VAL A 269 18.77 11.63 1.24
CA VAL A 269 19.88 11.50 2.21
C VAL A 269 21.08 12.23 1.63
N ASP A 270 21.48 13.33 2.25
CA ASP A 270 22.55 14.20 1.75
C ASP A 270 23.40 14.83 2.87
N GLY A 271 23.34 14.25 4.06
CA GLY A 271 24.00 14.84 5.24
C GLY A 271 23.21 15.98 5.88
N GLY A 272 22.08 16.39 5.29
CA GLY A 272 21.19 17.46 5.77
C GLY A 272 21.68 18.85 5.38
N ASP A 273 22.36 19.00 4.25
CA ASP A 273 22.85 20.26 3.73
C ASP A 273 22.19 20.71 2.41
N GLY A 274 21.28 19.88 1.87
CA GLY A 274 20.55 20.16 0.63
C GLY A 274 21.33 19.86 -0.65
N SER A 275 22.57 19.37 -0.55
CA SER A 275 23.44 19.13 -1.72
C SER A 275 22.91 18.05 -2.68
N GLY A 276 21.97 17.22 -2.22
CA GLY A 276 21.31 16.19 -3.03
C GLY A 276 20.09 16.68 -3.81
N LEU A 277 19.67 17.92 -3.61
CA LEU A 277 18.51 18.49 -4.30
C LEU A 277 18.92 19.19 -5.60
N PRO A 278 18.16 19.03 -6.69
CA PRO A 278 18.46 19.64 -7.99
C PRO A 278 17.98 21.10 -8.05
N LEU A 279 18.35 21.92 -7.07
CA LEU A 279 17.91 23.30 -6.92
C LEU A 279 18.97 24.28 -7.45
N ASP A 280 18.49 25.31 -8.11
CA ASP A 280 19.24 26.53 -8.46
C ASP A 280 18.41 27.76 -8.09
N GLU A 281 18.95 28.96 -8.26
CA GLU A 281 18.30 30.22 -7.87
C GLU A 281 16.99 30.53 -8.62
N SER A 282 16.67 29.80 -9.70
CA SER A 282 15.48 30.01 -10.51
C SER A 282 14.31 29.11 -10.07
N VAL A 283 14.55 28.17 -9.18
CA VAL A 283 13.56 27.17 -8.76
C VAL A 283 12.75 27.67 -7.57
N ASP A 284 11.43 27.75 -7.73
CA ASP A 284 10.52 28.04 -6.60
C ASP A 284 10.41 26.81 -5.70
N ALA A 285 11.07 26.85 -4.56
CA ALA A 285 11.16 25.71 -3.66
C ALA A 285 11.24 26.12 -2.19
N VAL A 286 10.67 25.28 -1.33
CA VAL A 286 10.85 25.33 0.13
C VAL A 286 11.63 24.10 0.57
N VAL A 287 12.66 24.29 1.39
CA VAL A 287 13.57 23.24 1.84
C VAL A 287 13.57 23.14 3.36
N ALA A 288 13.48 21.92 3.88
CA ALA A 288 13.49 21.61 5.30
C ALA A 288 14.69 20.73 5.67
N PHE A 289 15.45 21.16 6.65
CA PHE A 289 16.66 20.48 7.15
C PHE A 289 16.46 19.81 8.50
N ASP A 290 15.52 20.28 9.30
CA ASP A 290 15.20 19.69 10.60
C ASP A 290 13.89 18.90 10.53
N SER A 291 13.75 17.95 11.47
CA SER A 291 12.63 17.01 11.45
C SER A 291 11.26 17.66 11.68
N ALA A 292 11.18 18.81 12.34
CA ALA A 292 9.90 19.47 12.57
C ALA A 292 9.39 20.13 11.28
N ASP A 293 10.29 20.81 10.56
CA ASP A 293 9.95 21.41 9.27
C ASP A 293 9.73 20.35 8.19
N GLN A 294 10.52 19.26 8.20
CA GLN A 294 10.27 18.11 7.31
C GLN A 294 8.86 17.54 7.48
N LEU A 295 8.40 17.33 8.71
CA LEU A 295 7.04 16.88 9.00
C LEU A 295 5.97 17.87 8.49
N ARG A 296 6.25 19.19 8.53
CA ARG A 296 5.33 20.18 7.96
C ARG A 296 5.24 20.06 6.45
N LEU A 297 6.36 19.82 5.75
CA LEU A 297 6.34 19.62 4.30
C LEU A 297 5.64 18.32 3.93
N TRP A 298 5.88 17.24 4.67
CA TRP A 298 5.18 15.97 4.48
C TRP A 298 3.66 16.08 4.72
N ALA A 299 3.19 17.00 5.54
CA ALA A 299 1.77 17.17 5.81
C ALA A 299 0.95 17.47 4.54
N TYR A 300 1.52 18.19 3.55
CA TYR A 300 0.87 18.44 2.27
C TYR A 300 0.57 17.15 1.50
N ARG A 301 1.39 16.12 1.66
CA ARG A 301 1.21 14.81 1.02
C ARG A 301 0.42 13.82 1.89
N GLU A 302 0.75 13.70 3.17
CA GLU A 302 0.16 12.69 4.05
C GLU A 302 -1.31 12.97 4.37
N ARG A 303 -1.74 14.24 4.35
CA ARG A 303 -3.12 14.63 4.66
C ARG A 303 -4.07 14.65 3.46
N GLN A 304 -3.64 14.22 2.28
CA GLN A 304 -4.48 14.19 1.08
C GLN A 304 -5.74 13.32 1.27
N ALA A 305 -5.58 12.11 1.80
CA ALA A 305 -6.72 11.21 2.02
C ALA A 305 -7.74 11.78 3.02
N GLU A 306 -7.29 12.55 4.02
CA GLU A 306 -8.16 13.28 4.95
C GLU A 306 -8.90 14.41 4.22
N ALA A 307 -8.17 15.16 3.40
CA ALA A 307 -8.72 16.31 2.67
C ALA A 307 -9.85 15.89 1.72
N TYR A 308 -9.62 14.87 0.90
CA TYR A 308 -10.66 14.32 0.03
C TYR A 308 -11.82 13.71 0.83
N GLY A 309 -11.54 13.00 1.93
CA GLY A 309 -12.57 12.45 2.81
C GLY A 309 -13.47 13.49 3.46
N ALA A 310 -12.97 14.71 3.68
CA ALA A 310 -13.76 15.84 4.17
C ALA A 310 -14.64 16.47 3.09
N ALA A 311 -14.28 16.33 1.81
CA ALA A 311 -15.04 16.87 0.69
C ALA A 311 -16.29 16.04 0.34
N GLY A 312 -16.34 14.74 0.69
CA GLY A 312 -17.52 13.91 0.41
C GLY A 312 -17.25 12.43 0.34
N VAL A 313 -18.12 11.70 -0.37
CA VAL A 313 -17.90 10.30 -0.74
C VAL A 313 -16.77 10.26 -1.77
N VAL A 314 -15.69 9.56 -1.45
CA VAL A 314 -14.48 9.53 -2.28
C VAL A 314 -14.36 8.20 -2.98
N HIS A 315 -14.19 8.24 -4.30
CA HIS A 315 -13.74 7.13 -5.12
C HIS A 315 -12.21 7.18 -5.17
N LYS A 316 -11.56 6.18 -4.56
CA LYS A 316 -10.11 6.12 -4.39
C LYS A 316 -9.51 5.12 -5.36
N LEU A 317 -8.86 5.62 -6.40
CA LEU A 317 -8.20 4.77 -7.37
C LEU A 317 -6.68 4.85 -7.15
N ASP A 318 -6.10 3.70 -6.95
CA ASP A 318 -4.68 3.48 -6.75
C ASP A 318 -4.16 2.71 -7.96
N VAL A 319 -3.46 3.40 -8.84
CA VAL A 319 -3.04 2.88 -10.14
C VAL A 319 -1.57 3.16 -10.38
N SER A 320 -0.94 2.39 -11.25
CA SER A 320 0.43 2.68 -11.66
C SER A 320 0.63 2.46 -13.14
N VAL A 321 1.57 3.20 -13.73
CA VAL A 321 1.97 3.04 -15.12
C VAL A 321 3.50 2.98 -15.24
N PRO A 322 4.03 2.40 -16.33
CA PRO A 322 5.46 2.49 -16.60
C PRO A 322 5.92 3.95 -16.57
N LEU A 323 6.99 4.24 -15.83
CA LEU A 323 7.45 5.60 -15.54
C LEU A 323 7.55 6.52 -16.78
N PRO A 324 8.05 6.05 -17.96
CA PRO A 324 8.09 6.88 -19.17
C PRO A 324 6.71 7.27 -19.72
N LYS A 325 5.64 6.66 -19.22
CA LYS A 325 4.26 6.94 -19.66
C LYS A 325 3.46 7.75 -18.64
N LEU A 326 4.03 8.03 -17.47
CA LEU A 326 3.31 8.64 -16.36
C LEU A 326 2.75 10.01 -16.75
N ALA A 327 3.56 10.91 -17.28
CA ALA A 327 3.12 12.26 -17.64
C ALA A 327 1.94 12.23 -18.63
N ALA A 328 2.07 11.48 -19.73
CA ALA A 328 1.03 11.36 -20.72
C ALA A 328 -0.26 10.72 -20.17
N CYS A 329 -0.14 9.75 -19.28
CA CYS A 329 -1.29 9.13 -18.63
C CYS A 329 -1.98 10.11 -17.66
N ALA A 330 -1.21 10.83 -16.85
CA ALA A 330 -1.76 11.82 -15.91
C ALA A 330 -2.51 12.94 -16.65
N ASP A 331 -1.91 13.48 -17.73
CA ASP A 331 -2.55 14.51 -18.56
C ASP A 331 -3.86 13.99 -19.19
N GLU A 332 -3.88 12.74 -19.69
CA GLU A 332 -5.11 12.12 -20.23
C GLU A 332 -6.16 11.89 -19.15
N LEU A 333 -5.77 11.48 -17.94
CA LEU A 333 -6.67 11.29 -16.81
C LEU A 333 -7.32 12.61 -16.39
N VAL A 334 -6.55 13.69 -16.28
CA VAL A 334 -7.09 15.03 -15.98
C VAL A 334 -8.09 15.46 -17.05
N ALA A 335 -7.74 15.30 -18.34
CA ALA A 335 -8.64 15.64 -19.45
C ALA A 335 -9.90 14.78 -19.44
N LEU A 336 -9.80 13.47 -19.18
CA LEU A 336 -10.91 12.53 -19.09
C LEU A 336 -11.88 12.92 -17.96
N LEU A 337 -11.37 13.10 -16.75
CA LEU A 337 -12.17 13.41 -15.56
C LEU A 337 -12.87 14.75 -15.70
N ALA A 338 -12.25 15.75 -16.33
CA ALA A 338 -12.87 17.03 -16.62
C ALA A 338 -14.08 16.93 -17.58
N THR A 339 -14.25 15.82 -18.32
CA THR A 339 -15.41 15.58 -19.18
C THR A 339 -16.56 14.85 -18.48
N LEU A 340 -16.34 14.30 -17.30
CA LEU A 340 -17.32 13.51 -16.55
C LEU A 340 -18.12 14.43 -15.62
N PRO A 341 -19.41 14.64 -15.87
CA PRO A 341 -20.22 15.56 -15.06
C PRO A 341 -20.38 15.11 -13.59
N GLU A 342 -20.25 13.83 -13.34
CA GLU A 342 -20.28 13.24 -12.00
C GLU A 342 -19.00 13.48 -11.18
N ALA A 343 -17.87 13.76 -11.82
CA ALA A 343 -16.61 14.07 -11.15
C ALA A 343 -16.56 15.56 -10.77
N GLU A 344 -17.25 15.93 -9.69
CA GLU A 344 -17.36 17.33 -9.25
C GLU A 344 -16.02 17.91 -8.77
N THR A 345 -15.25 17.10 -8.06
CA THR A 345 -13.89 17.40 -7.59
C THR A 345 -13.02 16.19 -7.80
N PHE A 346 -11.86 16.39 -8.39
CA PHE A 346 -10.87 15.32 -8.55
C PHE A 346 -9.46 15.88 -8.49
N GLY A 347 -8.49 14.99 -8.25
CA GLY A 347 -7.07 15.32 -8.33
C GLY A 347 -6.20 14.09 -8.33
N ILE A 348 -4.94 14.32 -8.64
CA ILE A 348 -3.90 13.30 -8.76
C ILE A 348 -2.73 13.65 -7.85
N PHE A 349 -2.42 12.73 -6.95
CA PHE A 349 -1.20 12.78 -6.18
C PHE A 349 -0.61 11.37 -6.09
N GLY A 350 0.65 11.22 -5.70
CA GLY A 350 1.20 9.87 -5.59
C GLY A 350 2.71 9.82 -5.63
N HIS A 351 3.21 8.61 -5.82
CA HIS A 351 4.63 8.27 -5.76
C HIS A 351 5.23 8.41 -7.16
N LEU A 352 5.82 9.59 -7.44
CA LEU A 352 6.34 9.93 -8.76
C LEU A 352 7.39 8.91 -9.26
N ALA A 353 8.25 8.43 -8.35
CA ALA A 353 9.42 7.65 -8.72
C ALA A 353 9.12 6.18 -9.08
N ASP A 354 7.98 5.64 -8.72
CA ASP A 354 7.56 4.27 -9.05
C ASP A 354 6.35 4.21 -10.00
N GLY A 355 5.86 5.39 -10.43
CA GLY A 355 4.77 5.49 -11.39
C GLY A 355 3.38 5.30 -10.78
N ASN A 356 3.26 5.33 -9.45
CA ASN A 356 1.98 5.19 -8.75
C ASN A 356 1.25 6.54 -8.65
N MET A 357 0.00 6.54 -9.05
CA MET A 357 -0.93 7.67 -8.95
C MET A 357 -2.15 7.28 -8.12
N HIS A 358 -2.46 8.08 -7.12
CA HIS A 358 -3.74 8.08 -6.44
C HIS A 358 -4.64 9.08 -7.17
N VAL A 359 -5.70 8.58 -7.77
CA VAL A 359 -6.72 9.40 -8.43
C VAL A 359 -7.93 9.42 -7.52
N GLU A 360 -8.18 10.56 -6.90
CA GLU A 360 -9.31 10.75 -5.98
C GLU A 360 -10.41 11.50 -6.69
N ILE A 361 -11.66 10.99 -6.61
CA ILE A 361 -12.82 11.59 -7.26
C ILE A 361 -13.92 11.73 -6.22
N VAL A 362 -14.50 12.93 -6.11
CA VAL A 362 -15.66 13.25 -5.27
C VAL A 362 -16.80 13.71 -6.18
N GLY A 363 -18.01 13.31 -5.86
CA GLY A 363 -19.23 13.67 -6.62
C GLY A 363 -20.07 12.46 -7.00
N PRO A 364 -19.49 11.34 -7.53
CA PRO A 364 -20.29 10.16 -7.81
C PRO A 364 -20.91 9.56 -6.55
N GLU A 365 -22.11 8.96 -6.68
CA GLU A 365 -22.67 8.13 -5.62
C GLU A 365 -21.76 6.90 -5.37
N ALA A 366 -21.76 6.37 -4.15
CA ALA A 366 -20.82 5.31 -3.72
C ALA A 366 -20.84 4.03 -4.58
N ASP A 367 -21.92 3.75 -5.28
CA ASP A 367 -22.13 2.60 -6.17
C ASP A 367 -22.04 2.96 -7.67
N ASP A 368 -21.85 4.24 -8.02
CA ASP A 368 -21.65 4.68 -9.39
C ASP A 368 -20.16 4.55 -9.79
N LEU A 369 -19.82 3.45 -10.43
CA LEU A 369 -18.44 3.13 -10.80
C LEU A 369 -18.05 3.58 -12.23
N ARG A 370 -18.82 4.45 -12.89
CA ARG A 370 -18.52 4.87 -14.27
C ARG A 370 -17.20 5.61 -14.36
N ALA A 371 -16.95 6.54 -13.44
CA ALA A 371 -15.68 7.27 -13.39
C ALA A 371 -14.51 6.34 -13.01
N ASP A 372 -14.73 5.43 -12.04
CA ASP A 372 -13.73 4.42 -11.67
C ASP A 372 -13.30 3.60 -12.89
N LEU A 373 -14.26 3.03 -13.62
CA LEU A 373 -13.98 2.20 -14.79
C LEU A 373 -13.26 3.00 -15.90
N ALA A 374 -13.68 4.23 -16.15
CA ALA A 374 -13.03 5.09 -17.15
C ALA A 374 -11.54 5.34 -16.82
N VAL A 375 -11.20 5.55 -15.54
CA VAL A 375 -9.81 5.69 -15.09
C VAL A 375 -9.05 4.37 -15.27
N LEU A 376 -9.63 3.22 -14.84
CA LEU A 376 -8.97 1.91 -14.95
C LEU A 376 -8.71 1.53 -16.41
N GLU A 377 -9.65 1.78 -17.31
CA GLU A 377 -9.49 1.56 -18.76
C GLU A 377 -8.43 2.49 -19.37
N CYS A 378 -8.37 3.76 -18.94
CA CYS A 378 -7.33 4.67 -19.34
C CYS A 378 -5.95 4.11 -18.96
N VAL A 379 -5.74 3.78 -17.71
CA VAL A 379 -4.49 3.22 -17.19
C VAL A 379 -4.09 1.92 -17.92
N ALA A 380 -5.06 1.04 -18.20
CA ALA A 380 -4.83 -0.20 -18.95
C ALA A 380 -4.29 0.05 -20.37
N ARG A 381 -4.77 1.10 -21.08
CA ARG A 381 -4.25 1.49 -22.39
C ARG A 381 -2.76 1.87 -22.35
N TYR A 382 -2.30 2.42 -21.23
CA TYR A 382 -0.88 2.72 -21.00
C TYR A 382 -0.07 1.49 -20.58
N GLY A 383 -0.72 0.31 -20.42
CA GLY A 383 -0.08 -0.92 -19.96
C GLY A 383 0.22 -0.88 -18.46
N GLY A 384 -0.57 -0.13 -17.73
CA GLY A 384 -0.46 0.06 -16.29
C GLY A 384 -1.17 -1.02 -15.47
N SER A 385 -1.13 -0.85 -14.15
CA SER A 385 -1.82 -1.68 -13.16
C SER A 385 -3.02 -0.95 -12.59
N ILE A 386 -4.14 -1.65 -12.49
CA ILE A 386 -5.36 -1.16 -11.83
C ILE A 386 -5.24 -1.11 -10.29
N SER A 387 -4.18 -1.68 -9.75
CA SER A 387 -3.86 -1.61 -8.32
C SER A 387 -2.36 -1.58 -8.14
N ALA A 388 -1.84 -0.47 -7.64
CA ALA A 388 -0.41 -0.30 -7.38
C ALA A 388 -0.03 -0.92 -6.03
N GLU A 389 -0.72 -0.54 -4.93
CA GLU A 389 -0.39 -0.97 -3.58
C GLU A 389 -1.62 -1.40 -2.73
N HIS A 390 -2.85 -0.93 -3.04
CA HIS A 390 -4.03 -1.19 -2.20
C HIS A 390 -4.56 -2.64 -2.30
N GLY A 391 -4.13 -3.39 -3.31
CA GLY A 391 -4.67 -4.71 -3.63
C GLY A 391 -5.88 -4.65 -4.56
N VAL A 392 -6.38 -5.80 -4.94
CA VAL A 392 -7.55 -5.99 -5.81
C VAL A 392 -8.83 -6.04 -4.99
N GLY A 393 -8.81 -6.80 -3.90
CA GLY A 393 -9.95 -7.00 -3.02
C GLY A 393 -11.18 -7.52 -3.75
N ARG A 394 -12.34 -7.02 -3.33
CA ARG A 394 -13.62 -7.17 -4.04
C ARG A 394 -13.86 -6.02 -5.03
N ALA A 395 -13.25 -4.87 -4.74
CA ALA A 395 -13.50 -3.65 -5.52
C ALA A 395 -13.11 -3.78 -6.98
N LYS A 396 -12.03 -4.51 -7.27
CA LYS A 396 -11.41 -4.58 -8.61
C LYS A 396 -11.36 -6.01 -9.18
N ALA A 397 -12.01 -6.98 -8.51
CA ALA A 397 -11.98 -8.39 -8.93
C ALA A 397 -12.54 -8.60 -10.34
N ALA A 398 -13.62 -7.90 -10.69
CA ALA A 398 -14.23 -7.95 -12.01
C ALA A 398 -13.34 -7.36 -13.12
N ASP A 399 -12.48 -6.39 -12.76
CA ASP A 399 -11.66 -5.61 -13.69
C ASP A 399 -10.24 -6.16 -13.86
N LEU A 400 -9.92 -7.28 -13.21
CA LEU A 400 -8.60 -7.91 -13.28
C LEU A 400 -8.14 -8.19 -14.73
N HIS A 401 -9.09 -8.44 -15.62
CA HIS A 401 -8.89 -8.68 -17.04
C HIS A 401 -8.29 -7.46 -17.80
N LEU A 402 -8.41 -6.26 -17.25
CA LEU A 402 -7.86 -5.04 -17.86
C LEU A 402 -6.31 -5.06 -17.86
N CYS A 403 -5.68 -5.70 -16.87
CA CYS A 403 -4.23 -5.72 -16.73
C CYS A 403 -3.62 -7.12 -16.59
N ARG A 404 -4.42 -8.18 -16.67
CA ARG A 404 -3.95 -9.57 -16.63
C ARG A 404 -4.57 -10.37 -17.78
N SER A 405 -3.75 -11.13 -18.45
CA SER A 405 -4.21 -12.05 -19.50
C SER A 405 -5.07 -13.18 -18.92
N ALA A 406 -5.92 -13.77 -19.75
CA ALA A 406 -6.71 -14.93 -19.36
C ALA A 406 -5.85 -16.09 -18.84
N ALA A 407 -4.64 -16.27 -19.39
CA ALA A 407 -3.69 -17.31 -18.96
C ALA A 407 -3.14 -17.02 -17.55
N GLU A 408 -2.81 -15.77 -17.21
CA GLU A 408 -2.37 -15.39 -15.87
C GLU A 408 -3.50 -15.60 -14.85
N ILE A 409 -4.72 -15.15 -15.17
CA ILE A 409 -5.90 -15.34 -14.31
C ILE A 409 -6.18 -16.83 -14.08
N ALA A 410 -6.08 -17.66 -15.14
CA ALA A 410 -6.26 -19.11 -15.03
C ALA A 410 -5.19 -19.75 -14.14
N ALA A 411 -3.93 -19.34 -14.25
CA ALA A 411 -2.84 -19.81 -13.40
C ALA A 411 -3.05 -19.44 -11.93
N MET A 412 -3.42 -18.18 -11.64
CA MET A 412 -3.72 -17.73 -10.27
C MET A 412 -4.90 -18.52 -9.67
N ARG A 413 -5.99 -18.73 -10.44
CA ARG A 413 -7.13 -19.57 -10.03
C ARG A 413 -6.72 -21.04 -9.80
N ALA A 414 -5.77 -21.57 -10.55
CA ALA A 414 -5.25 -22.93 -10.34
C ALA A 414 -4.48 -23.04 -9.00
N ILE A 415 -3.66 -22.06 -8.68
CA ILE A 415 -2.97 -21.97 -7.38
C ILE A 415 -3.98 -21.89 -6.24
N LYS A 416 -4.99 -21.01 -6.36
CA LYS A 416 -6.07 -20.90 -5.38
C LYS A 416 -6.74 -22.24 -5.14
N ARG A 417 -7.16 -22.97 -6.19
CA ARG A 417 -7.80 -24.28 -6.07
C ARG A 417 -6.89 -25.35 -5.47
N ALA A 418 -5.58 -25.28 -5.70
CA ALA A 418 -4.63 -26.23 -5.13
C ALA A 418 -4.49 -26.08 -3.60
N LEU A 419 -4.49 -24.85 -3.09
CA LEU A 419 -4.31 -24.55 -1.66
C LEU A 419 -5.64 -24.42 -0.90
N ASP A 420 -6.72 -24.12 -1.59
CA ASP A 420 -8.08 -24.01 -1.04
C ASP A 420 -9.10 -24.67 -1.98
N PRO A 421 -9.16 -26.02 -2.03
CA PRO A 421 -10.00 -26.73 -2.98
C PRO A 421 -11.51 -26.56 -2.72
N GLN A 422 -11.89 -26.14 -1.51
CA GLN A 422 -13.29 -25.87 -1.15
C GLN A 422 -13.70 -24.40 -1.39
N GLY A 423 -12.76 -23.51 -1.70
CA GLY A 423 -13.03 -22.09 -1.94
C GLY A 423 -13.48 -21.31 -0.69
N LEU A 424 -13.05 -21.74 0.50
CA LEU A 424 -13.51 -21.16 1.76
C LEU A 424 -12.69 -19.97 2.25
N MET A 425 -11.44 -19.82 1.76
CA MET A 425 -10.55 -18.75 2.17
C MET A 425 -10.89 -17.44 1.44
N ASN A 426 -11.41 -16.48 2.17
CA ASN A 426 -11.74 -15.11 1.74
C ASN A 426 -12.45 -15.04 0.37
N PRO A 427 -13.63 -15.69 0.21
CA PRO A 427 -14.29 -15.79 -1.09
C PRO A 427 -14.69 -14.41 -1.65
N GLY A 428 -14.63 -14.27 -2.98
CA GLY A 428 -14.94 -13.04 -3.71
C GLY A 428 -13.83 -11.98 -3.64
N VAL A 429 -12.64 -12.34 -3.13
CA VAL A 429 -11.45 -11.50 -3.14
C VAL A 429 -10.48 -12.00 -4.19
N LEU A 430 -9.88 -11.11 -4.98
CA LEU A 430 -9.06 -11.37 -6.17
C LEU A 430 -9.83 -11.99 -7.34
N PHE A 431 -10.71 -12.91 -7.08
CA PHE A 431 -11.50 -13.64 -8.10
C PHE A 431 -12.95 -13.77 -7.66
N ASP A 432 -13.85 -13.77 -8.63
CA ASP A 432 -15.26 -14.15 -8.47
C ASP A 432 -15.43 -15.67 -8.37
#